data_42cff76a36f42f6ef4cf442e6dfabbf1
#
_entry.id   42cff76a36f42f6ef4cf442e6dfabbf1
#
_cell.length_a   1.000
_cell.length_b   1.000
_cell.length_c   1.000
_cell.angle_alpha   90.00
_cell.angle_beta   90.00
_cell.angle_gamma   90.00
#
_symmetry.space_group_name_H-M   'P 1'
#
loop_
_entity.id
_entity.type
_entity.pdbx_description
1 polymer ?
#
loop_
_entity_poly.entity_id
_entity_poly.type
_entity_poly.pdbx_seq_one_letter_code
_entity_poly.pdbx_strand_id
1 'polypeptide(L)'
;MNIAGGLHHAMRRSASGFCVYNDPAIAISALLDEGAERIAYVDLDVHHGDGVQAAFYHDPRVLTISLHEHPATLFPGTGLASETGAGDGRGYAVNMPLPAFTGDAGWLRAFDAVVPPLLRAFRPEVLVSQHGCDSHRLDPLAHLELSIDAQRRAALMVHDLAHEVAGGRWLLTGGGGYELVQVVPRSWTHLLAVAAGEPVDPARAVPESWRALAAERAGEQAPSTMTDGQPADYIPVAAGLDPADPVDASIVNTCRATFPWHGLQPPM
;
A
#
# COMPACT_ATOMS: atom_id res chain seq x y z
N MET A 1 -4.27 11.61 -10.21
CA MET A 1 -3.51 11.54 -8.95
C MET A 1 -3.99 12.60 -7.97
N ASN A 2 -4.17 12.23 -6.71
CA ASN A 2 -4.53 13.12 -5.61
C ASN A 2 -3.62 12.87 -4.40
N ILE A 3 -2.53 13.65 -4.27
CA ILE A 3 -1.56 13.44 -3.19
C ILE A 3 -2.10 13.82 -1.79
N ALA A 4 -3.11 14.70 -1.74
CA ALA A 4 -3.78 15.07 -0.49
C ALA A 4 -4.94 14.13 -0.13
N GLY A 5 -5.20 13.11 -0.95
CA GLY A 5 -6.19 12.08 -0.71
C GLY A 5 -5.59 10.86 0.00
N GLY A 6 -6.34 9.74 -0.06
CA GLY A 6 -5.98 8.51 0.62
C GLY A 6 -6.58 8.39 2.02
N LEU A 7 -7.69 9.08 2.25
CA LEU A 7 -8.35 9.15 3.55
C LEU A 7 -9.20 7.89 3.82
N HIS A 8 -8.52 6.75 3.90
CA HIS A 8 -9.05 5.40 3.83
C HIS A 8 -9.81 4.93 5.09
N HIS A 9 -9.71 5.64 6.20
CA HIS A 9 -10.38 5.26 7.46
C HIS A 9 -11.79 5.80 7.62
N ALA A 10 -12.20 6.81 6.84
CA ALA A 10 -13.53 7.36 6.99
C ALA A 10 -14.59 6.30 6.65
N MET A 11 -15.50 6.08 7.58
CA MET A 11 -16.61 5.16 7.44
C MET A 11 -17.83 5.88 6.83
N ARG A 12 -18.84 5.13 6.42
CA ARG A 12 -20.07 5.67 5.81
C ARG A 12 -20.76 6.76 6.65
N ARG A 13 -20.63 6.71 7.99
CA ARG A 13 -21.36 7.59 8.91
C ARG A 13 -20.50 8.15 10.04
N SER A 14 -19.21 7.93 10.02
CA SER A 14 -18.30 8.43 11.06
C SER A 14 -16.93 8.74 10.49
N ALA A 15 -16.32 9.82 10.98
CA ALA A 15 -14.92 10.10 10.78
C ALA A 15 -14.07 9.16 11.67
N SER A 16 -12.92 8.76 11.18
CA SER A 16 -11.99 7.87 11.88
C SER A 16 -10.57 8.10 11.34
N GLY A 17 -9.52 7.82 12.13
CA GLY A 17 -8.13 7.84 11.67
C GLY A 17 -7.75 9.13 10.91
N PHE A 18 -8.09 10.30 11.44
CA PHE A 18 -7.92 11.62 10.80
C PHE A 18 -8.71 11.84 9.50
N CYS A 19 -9.53 10.87 9.08
CA CYS A 19 -10.29 10.90 7.82
C CYS A 19 -11.73 11.33 8.07
N VAL A 20 -12.23 12.26 7.24
CA VAL A 20 -13.63 12.74 7.26
C VAL A 20 -14.39 12.24 6.05
N TYR A 21 -13.80 12.32 4.85
CA TYR A 21 -14.34 11.80 3.61
C TYR A 21 -13.38 10.74 3.06
N ASN A 22 -13.92 9.56 2.71
CA ASN A 22 -13.14 8.48 2.12
C ASN A 22 -13.03 8.70 0.61
N ASP A 23 -12.07 9.50 0.18
CA ASP A 23 -11.89 9.82 -1.24
C ASP A 23 -11.58 8.60 -2.11
N PRO A 24 -10.79 7.56 -1.68
CA PRO A 24 -10.65 6.33 -2.45
C PRO A 24 -11.99 5.62 -2.68
N ALA A 25 -12.80 5.47 -1.63
CA ALA A 25 -14.09 4.81 -1.75
C ALA A 25 -15.07 5.61 -2.63
N ILE A 26 -15.04 6.94 -2.54
CA ILE A 26 -15.85 7.83 -3.39
C ILE A 26 -15.43 7.69 -4.86
N ALA A 27 -14.11 7.69 -5.15
CA ALA A 27 -13.59 7.54 -6.50
C ALA A 27 -13.97 6.17 -7.10
N ILE A 28 -13.82 5.09 -6.33
CA ILE A 28 -14.21 3.74 -6.75
C ILE A 28 -15.71 3.69 -7.04
N SER A 29 -16.55 4.25 -6.15
CA SER A 29 -18.00 4.29 -6.36
C SER A 29 -18.37 5.05 -7.64
N ALA A 30 -17.75 6.20 -7.89
CA ALA A 30 -17.97 6.96 -9.11
C ALA A 30 -17.58 6.19 -10.37
N LEU A 31 -16.46 5.44 -10.35
CA LEU A 31 -16.06 4.59 -11.47
C LEU A 31 -17.06 3.44 -11.72
N LEU A 32 -17.62 2.85 -10.65
CA LEU A 32 -18.66 1.83 -10.77
C LEU A 32 -19.96 2.40 -11.34
N ASP A 33 -20.34 3.61 -10.94
CA ASP A 33 -21.52 4.32 -11.45
C ASP A 33 -21.38 4.68 -12.95
N GLU A 34 -20.14 4.93 -13.41
CA GLU A 34 -19.80 5.14 -14.81
C GLU A 34 -19.65 3.83 -15.63
N GLY A 35 -19.88 2.69 -15.00
CA GLY A 35 -19.97 1.40 -15.68
C GLY A 35 -18.72 0.52 -15.62
N ALA A 36 -17.72 0.85 -14.80
CA ALA A 36 -16.63 -0.07 -14.54
C ALA A 36 -17.13 -1.33 -13.81
N GLU A 37 -16.68 -2.50 -14.23
CA GLU A 37 -17.12 -3.78 -13.67
C GLU A 37 -16.10 -4.42 -12.72
N ARG A 38 -14.82 -4.07 -12.84
CA ARG A 38 -13.76 -4.59 -11.98
C ARG A 38 -12.75 -3.51 -11.63
N ILE A 39 -12.68 -3.17 -10.37
CA ILE A 39 -11.72 -2.19 -9.83
C ILE A 39 -10.90 -2.85 -8.74
N ALA A 40 -9.58 -2.77 -8.83
CA ALA A 40 -8.70 -3.18 -7.73
C ALA A 40 -8.25 -1.95 -6.94
N TYR A 41 -8.28 -2.08 -5.62
CA TYR A 41 -7.71 -1.12 -4.68
C TYR A 41 -6.54 -1.77 -3.95
N VAL A 42 -5.37 -1.15 -4.03
CA VAL A 42 -4.14 -1.60 -3.33
C VAL A 42 -3.73 -0.52 -2.35
N ASP A 43 -3.74 -0.85 -1.08
CA ASP A 43 -3.43 0.03 0.04
C ASP A 43 -2.06 -0.31 0.61
N LEU A 44 -1.13 0.64 0.56
CA LEU A 44 0.25 0.50 1.03
C LEU A 44 0.55 1.32 2.29
N ASP A 45 -0.47 1.97 2.85
CA ASP A 45 -0.41 2.61 4.17
C ASP A 45 -0.06 1.57 5.24
N VAL A 46 0.60 2.01 6.31
CA VAL A 46 0.90 1.10 7.42
C VAL A 46 -0.35 0.67 8.18
N HIS A 47 -1.42 1.47 8.11
CA HIS A 47 -2.70 1.17 8.73
C HIS A 47 -3.61 0.38 7.78
N HIS A 48 -4.44 -0.49 8.32
CA HIS A 48 -5.47 -1.18 7.55
C HIS A 48 -6.47 -0.18 6.93
N GLY A 49 -6.72 -0.27 5.63
CA GLY A 49 -7.71 0.54 4.91
C GLY A 49 -9.15 0.13 5.21
N ASP A 50 -9.53 0.17 6.48
CA ASP A 50 -10.79 -0.36 7.03
C ASP A 50 -12.03 0.29 6.43
N GLY A 51 -12.00 1.60 6.17
CA GLY A 51 -13.13 2.32 5.59
C GLY A 51 -13.39 1.94 4.14
N VAL A 52 -12.33 1.71 3.34
CA VAL A 52 -12.47 1.25 1.96
C VAL A 52 -12.94 -0.21 1.95
N GLN A 53 -12.34 -1.08 2.76
CA GLN A 53 -12.80 -2.46 2.93
C GLN A 53 -14.27 -2.51 3.30
N ALA A 54 -14.69 -1.73 4.30
CA ALA A 54 -16.08 -1.70 4.76
C ALA A 54 -17.07 -1.21 3.67
N ALA A 55 -16.65 -0.28 2.81
CA ALA A 55 -17.48 0.24 1.73
C ALA A 55 -17.83 -0.85 0.69
N PHE A 56 -16.89 -1.77 0.42
CA PHE A 56 -17.04 -2.77 -0.64
C PHE A 56 -17.03 -4.22 -0.13
N TYR A 57 -17.26 -4.45 1.15
CA TYR A 57 -17.14 -5.77 1.79
C TYR A 57 -18.06 -6.84 1.22
N HIS A 58 -19.13 -6.42 0.51
CA HIS A 58 -20.12 -7.30 -0.14
C HIS A 58 -20.12 -7.19 -1.67
N ASP A 59 -19.22 -6.41 -2.27
CA ASP A 59 -19.24 -6.12 -3.71
C ASP A 59 -18.08 -6.83 -4.44
N PRO A 60 -18.35 -7.89 -5.24
CA PRO A 60 -17.33 -8.64 -5.96
C PRO A 60 -16.69 -7.86 -7.13
N ARG A 61 -17.21 -6.67 -7.47
CA ARG A 61 -16.62 -5.80 -8.50
C ARG A 61 -15.38 -5.06 -8.00
N VAL A 62 -15.17 -5.04 -6.67
CA VAL A 62 -14.04 -4.35 -6.04
C VAL A 62 -13.18 -5.33 -5.26
N LEU A 63 -11.94 -5.51 -5.72
CA LEU A 63 -10.92 -6.25 -4.99
C LEU A 63 -10.12 -5.25 -4.13
N THR A 64 -10.21 -5.34 -2.81
CA THR A 64 -9.38 -4.54 -1.89
C THR A 64 -8.22 -5.39 -1.40
N ILE A 65 -7.00 -4.87 -1.48
CA ILE A 65 -5.77 -5.50 -0.97
C ILE A 65 -5.07 -4.50 -0.07
N SER A 66 -4.91 -4.79 1.21
CA SER A 66 -4.23 -3.92 2.18
C SER A 66 -3.04 -4.63 2.81
N LEU A 67 -1.84 -4.05 2.67
CA LEU A 67 -0.62 -4.48 3.35
C LEU A 67 -0.37 -3.56 4.53
N HIS A 68 -0.54 -4.03 5.74
CA HIS A 68 -0.53 -3.19 6.93
C HIS A 68 0.11 -3.88 8.13
N GLU A 69 0.48 -3.12 9.15
CA GLU A 69 0.95 -3.67 10.39
C GLU A 69 -0.18 -4.45 11.10
N HIS A 70 0.18 -5.52 11.78
CA HIS A 70 -0.77 -6.44 12.39
C HIS A 70 -1.74 -5.73 13.36
N PRO A 71 -3.05 -6.00 13.29
CA PRO A 71 -4.08 -5.28 14.06
C PRO A 71 -3.97 -5.43 15.58
N ALA A 72 -3.17 -6.37 16.08
CA ALA A 72 -2.90 -6.46 17.53
C ALA A 72 -1.92 -5.39 18.03
N THR A 73 -1.17 -4.74 17.14
CA THR A 73 -0.13 -3.76 17.48
C THR A 73 -0.44 -2.36 16.99
N LEU A 74 -1.35 -2.22 16.01
CA LEU A 74 -1.65 -0.93 15.41
C LEU A 74 -3.16 -0.69 15.22
N PHE A 75 -3.56 0.58 15.27
CA PHE A 75 -4.87 1.07 14.83
C PHE A 75 -5.13 0.67 13.35
N PRO A 76 -6.36 0.35 12.92
CA PRO A 76 -7.63 0.42 13.69
C PRO A 76 -7.97 -0.85 14.47
N GLY A 77 -7.10 -1.86 14.50
CA GLY A 77 -7.33 -3.12 15.18
C GLY A 77 -8.19 -4.10 14.36
N THR A 78 -8.30 -3.88 13.04
CA THR A 78 -8.97 -4.73 12.05
C THR A 78 -8.01 -5.10 10.92
N GLY A 79 -8.43 -5.96 9.99
CA GLY A 79 -7.59 -6.39 8.87
C GLY A 79 -6.87 -7.71 9.12
N LEU A 80 -7.46 -8.64 9.85
CA LEU A 80 -6.94 -10.01 9.92
C LEU A 80 -7.05 -10.71 8.56
N ALA A 81 -6.14 -11.62 8.25
CA ALA A 81 -6.18 -12.41 7.01
C ALA A 81 -7.50 -13.17 6.81
N SER A 82 -8.26 -13.41 7.88
CA SER A 82 -9.57 -14.06 7.86
C SER A 82 -10.72 -13.12 7.45
N GLU A 83 -10.50 -11.81 7.41
CA GLU A 83 -11.49 -10.82 6.97
C GLU A 83 -11.47 -10.76 5.43
N THR A 84 -12.21 -11.66 4.79
CA THR A 84 -12.12 -11.87 3.33
C THR A 84 -13.32 -11.35 2.53
N GLY A 85 -14.18 -10.51 3.13
CA GLY A 85 -15.44 -10.11 2.52
C GLY A 85 -16.61 -10.98 2.95
N ALA A 86 -17.82 -10.64 2.55
CA ALA A 86 -19.04 -11.36 2.89
C ALA A 86 -20.04 -11.41 1.72
N GLY A 87 -20.95 -12.39 1.73
CA GLY A 87 -21.90 -12.58 0.64
C GLY A 87 -21.17 -12.79 -0.69
N ASP A 88 -21.58 -12.06 -1.73
CA ASP A 88 -20.96 -12.10 -3.07
C ASP A 88 -19.54 -11.53 -3.08
N GLY A 89 -19.20 -10.65 -2.15
CA GLY A 89 -17.87 -10.07 -1.99
C GLY A 89 -16.89 -10.97 -1.23
N ARG A 90 -17.25 -12.21 -0.88
CA ARG A 90 -16.36 -13.11 -0.18
C ARG A 90 -15.15 -13.51 -1.04
N GLY A 91 -13.94 -13.33 -0.50
CA GLY A 91 -12.69 -13.51 -1.21
C GLY A 91 -12.14 -12.23 -1.84
N TYR A 92 -12.91 -11.13 -1.84
CA TYR A 92 -12.53 -9.87 -2.48
C TYR A 92 -12.00 -8.80 -1.50
N ALA A 93 -11.99 -9.08 -0.21
CA ALA A 93 -11.19 -8.32 0.76
C ALA A 93 -9.95 -9.15 1.11
N VAL A 94 -8.77 -8.59 0.87
CA VAL A 94 -7.48 -9.26 1.08
C VAL A 94 -6.67 -8.45 2.07
N ASN A 95 -6.34 -9.07 3.19
CA ASN A 95 -5.58 -8.47 4.28
C ASN A 95 -4.26 -9.19 4.47
N MET A 96 -3.17 -8.42 4.37
CA MET A 96 -1.81 -8.88 4.61
C MET A 96 -1.27 -8.24 5.89
N PRO A 97 -1.65 -8.76 7.08
CA PRO A 97 -1.18 -8.23 8.36
C PRO A 97 0.28 -8.63 8.58
N LEU A 98 1.16 -7.65 8.65
CA LEU A 98 2.59 -7.84 8.82
C LEU A 98 3.00 -7.67 10.29
N PRO A 99 3.93 -8.46 10.80
CA PRO A 99 4.49 -8.25 12.13
C PRO A 99 5.08 -6.84 12.28
N ALA A 100 4.95 -6.25 13.45
CA ALA A 100 5.69 -5.03 13.78
C ALA A 100 7.20 -5.24 13.53
N PHE A 101 7.89 -4.18 13.15
CA PHE A 101 9.33 -4.19 12.80
C PHE A 101 9.66 -4.96 11.52
N THR A 102 8.67 -5.27 10.67
CA THR A 102 8.94 -5.79 9.33
C THR A 102 9.62 -4.71 8.49
N GLY A 103 10.82 -5.02 8.01
CA GLY A 103 11.61 -4.14 7.12
C GLY A 103 11.40 -4.43 5.65
N ASP A 104 12.23 -3.77 4.82
CA ASP A 104 12.14 -3.75 3.36
C ASP A 104 11.96 -5.14 2.72
N ALA A 105 12.86 -6.08 3.05
CA ALA A 105 12.86 -7.39 2.42
C ALA A 105 11.60 -8.20 2.71
N GLY A 106 11.13 -8.20 3.97
CA GLY A 106 9.92 -8.89 4.38
C GLY A 106 8.67 -8.29 3.76
N TRP A 107 8.59 -6.96 3.76
CA TRP A 107 7.45 -6.25 3.19
C TRP A 107 7.35 -6.43 1.66
N LEU A 108 8.47 -6.27 0.93
CA LEU A 108 8.51 -6.46 -0.52
C LEU A 108 8.23 -7.92 -0.91
N ARG A 109 8.72 -8.88 -0.11
CA ARG A 109 8.40 -10.29 -0.28
C ARG A 109 6.91 -10.56 -0.13
N ALA A 110 6.26 -9.96 0.87
CA ALA A 110 4.81 -10.08 1.09
C ALA A 110 4.02 -9.43 -0.06
N PHE A 111 4.44 -8.24 -0.50
CA PHE A 111 3.83 -7.58 -1.66
C PHE A 111 3.89 -8.46 -2.91
N ASP A 112 5.07 -8.95 -3.26
CA ASP A 112 5.29 -9.79 -4.45
C ASP A 112 4.50 -11.11 -4.40
N ALA A 113 4.37 -11.69 -3.21
CA ALA A 113 3.64 -12.94 -3.02
C ALA A 113 2.12 -12.79 -3.17
N VAL A 114 1.55 -11.63 -2.83
CA VAL A 114 0.09 -11.46 -2.71
C VAL A 114 -0.49 -10.58 -3.82
N VAL A 115 0.09 -9.41 -4.08
CA VAL A 115 -0.53 -8.40 -4.96
C VAL A 115 -0.51 -8.80 -6.44
N PRO A 116 0.63 -9.14 -7.06
CA PRO A 116 0.66 -9.44 -8.48
C PRO A 116 -0.19 -10.65 -8.89
N PRO A 117 -0.18 -11.80 -8.17
CA PRO A 117 -1.02 -12.93 -8.52
C PRO A 117 -2.51 -12.61 -8.49
N LEU A 118 -2.97 -11.88 -7.47
CA LEU A 118 -4.37 -11.49 -7.32
C LEU A 118 -4.81 -10.51 -8.41
N LEU A 119 -4.01 -9.49 -8.70
CA LEU A 119 -4.32 -8.53 -9.77
C LEU A 119 -4.39 -9.20 -11.15
N ARG A 120 -3.48 -10.14 -11.45
CA ARG A 120 -3.49 -10.92 -12.70
C ARG A 120 -4.73 -11.82 -12.81
N ALA A 121 -5.15 -12.44 -11.71
CA ALA A 121 -6.35 -13.26 -11.68
C ALA A 121 -7.63 -12.43 -11.80
N PHE A 122 -7.71 -11.32 -11.08
CA PHE A 122 -8.88 -10.43 -11.06
C PHE A 122 -9.03 -9.61 -12.35
N ARG A 123 -7.91 -9.20 -12.98
CA ARG A 123 -7.87 -8.39 -14.22
C ARG A 123 -8.72 -7.12 -14.12
N PRO A 124 -8.35 -6.19 -13.25
CA PRO A 124 -9.11 -4.95 -13.07
C PRO A 124 -9.08 -4.08 -14.33
N GLU A 125 -10.14 -3.31 -14.53
CA GLU A 125 -10.21 -2.28 -15.56
C GLU A 125 -9.49 -1.00 -15.13
N VAL A 126 -9.51 -0.73 -13.83
CA VAL A 126 -8.83 0.41 -13.20
C VAL A 126 -8.12 -0.09 -11.95
N LEU A 127 -6.87 0.31 -11.78
CA LEU A 127 -6.13 0.14 -10.54
C LEU A 127 -6.20 1.46 -9.75
N VAL A 128 -6.66 1.38 -8.50
CA VAL A 128 -6.61 2.47 -7.52
C VAL A 128 -5.59 2.09 -6.47
N SER A 129 -4.69 2.99 -6.10
CA SER A 129 -3.72 2.70 -5.05
C SER A 129 -3.52 3.85 -4.08
N GLN A 130 -3.39 3.51 -2.80
CA GLN A 130 -3.10 4.42 -1.70
C GLN A 130 -1.64 4.23 -1.29
N HIS A 131 -0.91 5.33 -1.19
CA HIS A 131 0.52 5.35 -0.92
C HIS A 131 0.84 6.17 0.34
N GLY A 132 0.24 5.80 1.47
CA GLY A 132 0.72 6.24 2.78
C GLY A 132 2.20 5.89 2.93
N CYS A 133 2.97 6.81 3.46
CA CYS A 133 4.40 6.61 3.67
C CYS A 133 4.77 6.45 5.16
N ASP A 134 3.76 6.26 6.00
CA ASP A 134 3.87 6.01 7.44
C ASP A 134 4.37 4.60 7.79
N SER A 135 4.56 3.75 6.79
CA SER A 135 5.31 2.49 6.94
C SER A 135 6.82 2.67 7.11
N HIS A 136 7.32 3.91 6.96
CA HIS A 136 8.74 4.21 7.08
C HIS A 136 9.22 4.15 8.54
N ARG A 137 10.46 3.62 8.77
CA ARG A 137 11.07 3.45 10.10
C ARG A 137 11.18 4.71 10.97
N LEU A 138 11.06 5.90 10.38
CA LEU A 138 11.08 7.18 11.09
C LEU A 138 9.68 7.72 11.38
N ASP A 139 8.63 7.05 10.95
CA ASP A 139 7.27 7.49 11.25
C ASP A 139 6.97 7.33 12.74
N PRO A 140 6.43 8.36 13.40
CA PRO A 140 6.21 8.31 14.84
C PRO A 140 4.96 7.53 15.26
N LEU A 141 4.10 7.10 14.32
CA LEU A 141 2.79 6.52 14.63
C LEU A 141 2.72 5.00 14.39
N ALA A 142 3.76 4.39 13.84
CA ALA A 142 3.76 2.97 13.48
C ALA A 142 5.10 2.30 13.75
N HIS A 143 5.18 0.99 13.50
CA HIS A 143 6.36 0.19 13.85
C HIS A 143 6.93 -0.60 12.66
N LEU A 144 6.41 -0.45 11.43
CA LEU A 144 7.09 -1.00 10.28
C LEU A 144 8.40 -0.24 10.02
N GLU A 145 9.39 -0.90 9.43
CA GLU A 145 10.74 -0.36 9.29
C GLU A 145 11.16 -0.22 7.81
N LEU A 146 10.26 0.28 6.96
CA LEU A 146 10.59 0.50 5.56
C LEU A 146 11.53 1.69 5.37
N SER A 147 12.31 1.62 4.29
CA SER A 147 13.06 2.74 3.75
C SER A 147 12.32 3.42 2.60
N ILE A 148 12.77 4.63 2.21
CA ILE A 148 12.33 5.28 0.96
C ILE A 148 12.62 4.39 -0.26
N ASP A 149 13.71 3.62 -0.23
CA ASP A 149 14.08 2.70 -1.32
C ASP A 149 13.01 1.62 -1.54
N ALA A 150 12.49 1.01 -0.46
CA ALA A 150 11.41 0.03 -0.54
C ALA A 150 10.08 0.67 -0.98
N GLN A 151 9.71 1.83 -0.45
CA GLN A 151 8.50 2.55 -0.87
C GLN A 151 8.56 2.93 -2.35
N ARG A 152 9.72 3.42 -2.83
CA ARG A 152 9.97 3.67 -4.24
C ARG A 152 9.87 2.39 -5.09
N ARG A 153 10.43 1.28 -4.61
CA ARG A 153 10.35 -0.03 -5.29
C ARG A 153 8.89 -0.48 -5.41
N ALA A 154 8.11 -0.35 -4.35
CA ALA A 154 6.68 -0.68 -4.35
C ALA A 154 5.92 0.19 -5.38
N ALA A 155 6.18 1.50 -5.44
CA ALA A 155 5.57 2.40 -6.42
C ALA A 155 5.87 1.98 -7.86
N LEU A 156 7.12 1.57 -8.17
CA LEU A 156 7.49 1.02 -9.48
C LEU A 156 6.74 -0.28 -9.78
N MET A 157 6.64 -1.20 -8.83
CA MET A 157 5.91 -2.45 -9.01
C MET A 157 4.42 -2.21 -9.26
N VAL A 158 3.79 -1.26 -8.56
CA VAL A 158 2.38 -0.87 -8.80
C VAL A 158 2.21 -0.23 -10.18
N HIS A 159 3.16 0.63 -10.60
CA HIS A 159 3.16 1.23 -11.95
C HIS A 159 3.20 0.17 -13.04
N ASP A 160 4.14 -0.77 -12.94
CA ASP A 160 4.28 -1.86 -13.91
C ASP A 160 3.02 -2.73 -13.95
N LEU A 161 2.45 -3.07 -12.79
CA LEU A 161 1.19 -3.81 -12.69
C LEU A 161 0.01 -3.03 -13.28
N ALA A 162 -0.08 -1.72 -13.09
CA ALA A 162 -1.13 -0.90 -13.69
C ALA A 162 -1.10 -0.96 -15.22
N HIS A 163 0.10 -0.96 -15.82
CA HIS A 163 0.26 -1.16 -17.26
C HIS A 163 -0.09 -2.59 -17.68
N GLU A 164 0.35 -3.60 -16.92
CA GLU A 164 0.13 -5.01 -17.24
C GLU A 164 -1.36 -5.39 -17.18
N VAL A 165 -2.06 -5.04 -16.08
CA VAL A 165 -3.40 -5.59 -15.81
C VAL A 165 -4.56 -4.64 -16.10
N ALA A 166 -4.30 -3.31 -16.15
CA ALA A 166 -5.33 -2.27 -16.31
C ALA A 166 -5.07 -1.35 -17.50
N GLY A 167 -4.11 -1.68 -18.39
CA GLY A 167 -3.78 -0.87 -19.56
C GLY A 167 -3.34 0.55 -19.21
N GLY A 168 -2.67 0.73 -18.07
CA GLY A 168 -2.19 2.02 -17.56
C GLY A 168 -3.26 2.90 -16.91
N ARG A 169 -4.49 2.42 -16.73
CA ARG A 169 -5.53 3.17 -16.01
C ARG A 169 -5.28 3.07 -14.52
N TRP A 170 -4.54 4.02 -14.01
CA TRP A 170 -4.07 4.08 -12.64
C TRP A 170 -4.48 5.38 -11.96
N LEU A 171 -5.26 5.27 -10.88
CA LEU A 171 -5.57 6.35 -9.96
C LEU A 171 -4.77 6.13 -8.69
N LEU A 172 -3.98 7.11 -8.29
CA LEU A 172 -3.17 7.01 -7.09
C LEU A 172 -3.42 8.19 -6.14
N THR A 173 -3.34 7.90 -4.85
CA THR A 173 -3.48 8.89 -3.77
C THR A 173 -2.23 8.88 -2.89
N GLY A 174 -2.06 9.94 -2.10
CA GLY A 174 -1.22 9.91 -0.91
C GLY A 174 -1.86 9.01 0.16
N GLY A 175 -1.70 9.37 1.41
CA GLY A 175 -2.20 8.65 2.58
C GLY A 175 -1.59 9.17 3.86
N GLY A 176 -1.40 8.32 4.86
CA GLY A 176 -0.66 8.63 6.07
C GLY A 176 0.81 8.94 5.81
N GLY A 177 1.42 9.65 6.74
CA GLY A 177 2.82 10.04 6.69
C GLY A 177 3.05 11.23 7.62
N TYR A 178 3.80 11.01 8.69
CA TYR A 178 3.87 11.96 9.81
C TYR A 178 5.31 12.44 10.08
N GLU A 179 6.30 11.90 9.37
CA GLU A 179 7.66 12.46 9.32
C GLU A 179 7.76 13.44 8.12
N LEU A 180 7.48 14.72 8.41
CA LEU A 180 7.21 15.75 7.39
C LEU A 180 8.45 16.28 6.68
N VAL A 181 9.63 16.06 7.21
CA VAL A 181 10.89 16.57 6.66
C VAL A 181 11.69 15.50 5.95
N GLN A 182 11.87 14.36 6.59
CA GLN A 182 12.77 13.32 6.10
C GLN A 182 12.06 12.29 5.21
N VAL A 183 10.74 12.06 5.37
CA VAL A 183 10.03 10.99 4.69
C VAL A 183 9.08 11.49 3.62
N VAL A 184 8.02 12.16 4.04
CA VAL A 184 6.87 12.52 3.16
C VAL A 184 7.30 13.19 1.85
N PRO A 185 8.16 14.23 1.85
CA PRO A 185 8.54 14.93 0.62
C PRO A 185 9.31 14.04 -0.35
N ARG A 186 10.18 13.15 0.16
CA ARG A 186 10.97 12.24 -0.67
C ARG A 186 10.11 11.12 -1.24
N SER A 187 9.33 10.44 -0.39
CA SER A 187 8.48 9.34 -0.78
C SER A 187 7.50 9.74 -1.87
N TRP A 188 6.74 10.81 -1.65
CA TRP A 188 5.74 11.24 -2.62
C TRP A 188 6.33 11.94 -3.86
N THR A 189 7.55 12.49 -3.77
CA THR A 189 8.27 12.93 -4.99
C THR A 189 8.62 11.74 -5.87
N HIS A 190 9.10 10.64 -5.30
CA HIS A 190 9.34 9.41 -6.06
C HIS A 190 8.05 8.86 -6.65
N LEU A 191 6.96 8.82 -5.88
CA LEU A 191 5.66 8.37 -6.36
C LEU A 191 5.17 9.18 -7.57
N LEU A 192 5.26 10.53 -7.47
CA LEU A 192 4.89 11.43 -8.57
C LEU A 192 5.72 11.18 -9.82
N ALA A 193 7.02 11.05 -9.66
CA ALA A 193 7.95 10.84 -10.76
C ALA A 193 7.74 9.47 -11.45
N VAL A 194 7.47 8.42 -10.65
CA VAL A 194 7.11 7.09 -11.17
C VAL A 194 5.81 7.16 -11.95
N ALA A 195 4.79 7.82 -11.41
CA ALA A 195 3.49 7.98 -12.09
C ALA A 195 3.59 8.77 -13.39
N ALA A 196 4.55 9.72 -13.48
CA ALA A 196 4.83 10.48 -14.71
C ALA A 196 5.67 9.69 -15.74
N GLY A 197 6.14 8.49 -15.40
CA GLY A 197 7.05 7.71 -16.26
C GLY A 197 8.50 8.21 -16.26
N GLU A 198 8.86 9.10 -15.34
CA GLU A 198 10.19 9.71 -15.21
C GLU A 198 10.76 9.52 -13.79
N PRO A 199 11.05 8.28 -13.38
CA PRO A 199 11.48 8.00 -12.01
C PRO A 199 12.79 8.73 -11.67
N VAL A 200 12.81 9.40 -10.50
CA VAL A 200 13.98 10.09 -9.98
C VAL A 200 15.09 9.08 -9.68
N ASP A 201 16.33 9.44 -10.04
CA ASP A 201 17.53 8.67 -9.65
C ASP A 201 17.60 8.58 -8.11
N PRO A 202 17.68 7.36 -7.53
CA PRO A 202 17.78 7.18 -6.09
C PRO A 202 18.97 7.90 -5.44
N ALA A 203 20.08 8.03 -6.16
CA ALA A 203 21.28 8.74 -5.69
C ALA A 203 21.21 10.27 -5.83
N ARG A 204 20.13 10.80 -6.42
CA ARG A 204 19.98 12.25 -6.62
C ARG A 204 20.01 12.98 -5.28
N ALA A 205 20.72 14.12 -5.27
CA ALA A 205 20.73 15.00 -4.10
C ALA A 205 19.38 15.69 -3.90
N VAL A 206 18.96 15.82 -2.65
CA VAL A 206 17.82 16.67 -2.27
C VAL A 206 18.17 18.12 -2.58
N PRO A 207 17.28 18.91 -3.22
CA PRO A 207 17.55 20.31 -3.55
C PRO A 207 17.94 21.14 -2.33
N GLU A 208 19.00 21.95 -2.47
CA GLU A 208 19.49 22.82 -1.39
C GLU A 208 18.41 23.80 -0.90
N SER A 209 17.55 24.29 -1.81
CA SER A 209 16.41 25.14 -1.45
C SER A 209 15.43 24.47 -0.49
N TRP A 210 15.19 23.14 -0.65
CA TRP A 210 14.36 22.38 0.29
C TRP A 210 15.09 22.20 1.63
N ARG A 211 16.36 21.85 1.59
CA ARG A 211 17.16 21.67 2.82
C ARG A 211 17.23 22.95 3.65
N ALA A 212 17.43 24.11 2.99
CA ALA A 212 17.40 25.40 3.65
C ALA A 212 16.01 25.72 4.25
N LEU A 213 14.93 25.44 3.51
CA LEU A 213 13.56 25.65 3.98
C LEU A 213 13.24 24.77 5.19
N ALA A 214 13.62 23.50 5.18
CA ALA A 214 13.41 22.56 6.29
C ALA A 214 14.15 23.05 7.55
N ALA A 215 15.40 23.48 7.43
CA ALA A 215 16.16 24.03 8.54
C ALA A 215 15.52 25.32 9.10
N GLU A 216 15.01 26.20 8.21
CA GLU A 216 14.36 27.45 8.63
C GLU A 216 12.99 27.19 9.31
N ARG A 217 12.16 26.29 8.75
CA ARG A 217 10.76 26.14 9.16
C ARG A 217 10.56 25.11 10.24
N ALA A 218 11.27 23.99 10.18
CA ALA A 218 11.14 22.89 11.12
C ALA A 218 12.28 22.83 12.15
N GLY A 219 13.37 23.56 11.92
CA GLY A 219 14.58 23.45 12.75
C GLY A 219 15.32 22.12 12.56
N GLU A 220 15.03 21.38 11.50
CA GLU A 220 15.55 20.05 11.22
C GLU A 220 16.42 20.05 9.96
N GLN A 221 17.41 19.14 9.94
CA GLN A 221 18.21 18.93 8.74
C GLN A 221 17.52 17.88 7.84
N ALA A 222 17.10 18.32 6.67
CA ALA A 222 16.63 17.41 5.63
C ALA A 222 17.78 16.50 5.13
N PRO A 223 17.47 15.27 4.68
CA PRO A 223 18.46 14.35 4.13
C PRO A 223 19.20 14.93 2.93
N SER A 224 20.39 14.42 2.66
CA SER A 224 21.19 14.87 1.51
C SER A 224 20.78 14.20 0.19
N THR A 225 20.17 13.02 0.25
CA THR A 225 19.80 12.16 -0.89
C THR A 225 18.30 11.90 -0.92
N MET A 226 17.79 11.61 -2.13
CA MET A 226 16.37 11.34 -2.35
C MET A 226 15.92 9.99 -1.80
N THR A 227 16.85 9.05 -1.52
CA THR A 227 16.56 7.76 -0.86
C THR A 227 17.46 7.59 0.38
N ASP A 228 17.25 6.47 1.08
CA ASP A 228 18.03 6.12 2.28
C ASP A 228 19.28 5.30 1.94
N GLY A 229 19.45 4.93 0.65
CA GLY A 229 20.56 4.13 0.17
C GLY A 229 20.54 2.68 0.67
N GLN A 230 19.35 2.15 0.93
CA GLN A 230 19.17 0.76 1.33
C GLN A 230 18.96 -0.14 0.11
N PRO A 231 19.48 -1.38 0.11
CA PRO A 231 19.14 -2.34 -0.92
C PRO A 231 17.67 -2.75 -0.74
N ALA A 232 16.82 -2.38 -1.71
CA ALA A 232 15.41 -2.79 -1.73
C ALA A 232 15.27 -4.18 -2.39
N ASP A 233 16.06 -5.15 -1.92
CA ASP A 233 16.09 -6.51 -2.42
C ASP A 233 15.32 -7.45 -1.49
N TYR A 234 14.73 -8.49 -2.07
CA TYR A 234 14.03 -9.53 -1.32
C TYR A 234 14.19 -10.89 -2.03
N ILE A 235 13.96 -11.97 -1.28
CA ILE A 235 13.94 -13.32 -1.82
C ILE A 235 12.48 -13.68 -2.13
N PRO A 236 12.08 -13.95 -3.39
CA PRO A 236 10.72 -14.35 -3.73
C PRO A 236 10.28 -15.63 -3.03
N VAL A 237 8.97 -15.78 -2.77
CA VAL A 237 8.37 -16.98 -2.11
C VAL A 237 8.66 -18.26 -2.90
N ALA A 238 8.84 -18.15 -4.22
CA ALA A 238 9.21 -19.27 -5.09
C ALA A 238 10.57 -19.91 -4.73
N ALA A 239 11.44 -19.17 -4.02
CA ALA A 239 12.71 -19.73 -3.53
C ALA A 239 12.55 -20.58 -2.24
N GLY A 240 11.37 -20.63 -1.67
CA GLY A 240 10.99 -21.37 -0.48
C GLY A 240 10.40 -20.48 0.62
N LEU A 241 9.68 -21.12 1.53
CA LEU A 241 9.12 -20.51 2.74
C LEU A 241 9.87 -21.01 3.96
N ASP A 242 10.09 -20.12 4.92
CA ASP A 242 10.55 -20.47 6.25
C ASP A 242 9.36 -20.50 7.23
N PRO A 243 8.95 -21.66 7.75
CA PRO A 243 7.83 -21.74 8.68
C PRO A 243 8.07 -21.00 10.03
N ALA A 244 9.34 -20.69 10.34
CA ALA A 244 9.70 -19.94 11.53
C ALA A 244 9.69 -18.42 11.32
N ASP A 245 9.64 -17.95 10.06
CA ASP A 245 9.54 -16.53 9.74
C ASP A 245 8.07 -16.06 9.88
N PRO A 246 7.79 -15.09 10.77
CA PRO A 246 6.43 -14.60 10.96
C PRO A 246 5.86 -13.87 9.74
N VAL A 247 6.70 -13.31 8.86
CA VAL A 247 6.26 -12.73 7.58
C VAL A 247 5.77 -13.82 6.64
N ASP A 248 6.52 -14.92 6.52
CA ASP A 248 6.12 -16.07 5.69
C ASP A 248 4.83 -16.71 6.23
N ALA A 249 4.69 -16.81 7.56
CA ALA A 249 3.44 -17.27 8.17
C ALA A 249 2.25 -16.37 7.80
N SER A 250 2.42 -15.05 7.80
CA SER A 250 1.41 -14.09 7.38
C SER A 250 1.07 -14.24 5.88
N ILE A 251 2.07 -14.39 5.01
CA ILE A 251 1.88 -14.64 3.58
C ILE A 251 1.03 -15.90 3.36
N VAL A 252 1.41 -17.00 4.01
CA VAL A 252 0.69 -18.28 3.88
C VAL A 252 -0.76 -18.16 4.36
N ASN A 253 -0.99 -17.49 5.48
CA ASN A 253 -2.33 -17.29 6.04
C ASN A 253 -3.22 -16.46 5.09
N THR A 254 -2.70 -15.35 4.57
CA THR A 254 -3.42 -14.50 3.61
C THR A 254 -3.72 -15.25 2.31
N CYS A 255 -2.73 -15.93 1.74
CA CYS A 255 -2.93 -16.69 0.50
C CYS A 255 -3.92 -17.85 0.71
N ARG A 256 -3.86 -18.58 1.82
CA ARG A 256 -4.83 -19.66 2.12
C ARG A 256 -6.26 -19.14 2.26
N ALA A 257 -6.43 -17.95 2.83
CA ALA A 257 -7.76 -17.36 3.01
C ALA A 257 -8.39 -16.84 1.71
N THR A 258 -7.57 -16.36 0.76
CA THR A 258 -8.05 -15.58 -0.39
C THR A 258 -7.81 -16.23 -1.76
N PHE A 259 -6.66 -16.84 -2.01
CA PHE A 259 -6.27 -17.39 -3.31
C PHE A 259 -7.28 -18.38 -3.92
N PRO A 260 -7.86 -19.32 -3.17
CA PRO A 260 -8.83 -20.26 -3.74
C PRO A 260 -10.04 -19.58 -4.38
N TRP A 261 -10.45 -18.41 -3.89
CA TRP A 261 -11.56 -17.63 -4.46
C TRP A 261 -11.23 -17.06 -5.84
N HIS A 262 -9.98 -16.95 -6.18
CA HIS A 262 -9.46 -16.43 -7.45
C HIS A 262 -8.85 -17.52 -8.35
N GLY A 263 -9.06 -18.81 -8.00
CA GLY A 263 -8.50 -19.94 -8.76
C GLY A 263 -6.99 -20.10 -8.62
N LEU A 264 -6.38 -19.46 -7.62
CA LEU A 264 -4.95 -19.52 -7.33
C LEU A 264 -4.64 -20.59 -6.26
N GLN A 265 -3.44 -21.14 -6.30
CA GLN A 265 -2.95 -22.05 -5.27
C GLN A 265 -2.12 -21.30 -4.25
N PRO A 266 -2.38 -21.45 -2.94
CA PRO A 266 -1.53 -20.90 -1.90
C PRO A 266 -0.11 -21.49 -2.00
N PRO A 267 0.94 -20.74 -1.67
CA PRO A 267 2.29 -21.29 -1.59
C PRO A 267 2.38 -22.33 -0.46
N MET A 268 3.21 -23.34 -0.67
CA MET A 268 3.40 -24.47 0.24
C MET A 268 4.73 -24.39 0.99
#